data_1878f9c2829ea64f127645d529615369
#
_entry.id   1878f9c2829ea64f127645d529615369
#
_cell.length_a   1.000
_cell.length_b   1.000
_cell.length_c   1.000
_cell.angle_alpha   90.00
_cell.angle_beta   90.00
_cell.angle_gamma   90.00
#
_symmetry.space_group_name_H-M   'P 1'
#
loop_
_entity.id
_entity.type
_entity.pdbx_description
1 polymer ?
#
loop_
_entity_poly.entity_id
_entity_poly.type
_entity_poly.pdbx_seq_one_letter_code
_entity_poly.pdbx_strand_id
1 'polypeptide(L)'
;MAAWATVYLSRTAAPCLRALGPGAQAALPCVSPGSQPHTPGCSPARGRTLHLTTAAPAGHNKWSKVRHIKGPKDTERSRIFSKLTLSIRLAVKEGGPNPELNSNLAHILEVCRNKHMPKSTIEAALKTEKTKDIYLLYEGRGPGGSSLLIEALSNSGPKCHSDIKHILNKNGGMMAEGARHSFDKKGVIVIGVKDKEKKEVNLERALELAIEAGAEDVNETEDEEEQNIFKFICDASSLHQVRKKLDSLGLCPVSCAQEFIPNTKVRLADPDLEQAAHLIQALGNHEDVIQVYDNIE
;
A
#
# COMPACT_ATOMS: atom_id res chain seq x y z
N MET A 1 -47.54 -12.39 29.72
CA MET A 1 -48.81 -12.63 28.94
C MET A 1 -48.54 -12.13 27.52
N ALA A 2 -48.89 -13.01 26.55
CA ALA A 2 -48.90 -12.88 25.09
C ALA A 2 -47.50 -12.75 24.42
N ALA A 3 -46.83 -13.72 23.84
CA ALA A 3 -47.13 -14.82 22.90
C ALA A 3 -47.79 -14.37 21.57
N TRP A 4 -47.02 -14.36 20.51
CA TRP A 4 -47.43 -14.59 19.09
C TRP A 4 -46.13 -14.88 18.33
N ALA A 5 -45.80 -16.08 17.99
CA ALA A 5 -46.29 -17.05 16.99
C ALA A 5 -45.64 -16.84 15.61
N THR A 6 -44.75 -17.68 15.35
CA THR A 6 -44.32 -18.44 14.18
C THR A 6 -45.11 -18.29 12.89
N VAL A 7 -44.46 -18.03 11.78
CA VAL A 7 -44.87 -18.57 10.47
C VAL A 7 -43.62 -19.03 9.68
N TYR A 8 -43.50 -20.34 9.57
CA TYR A 8 -42.75 -21.10 8.57
C TYR A 8 -43.46 -21.01 7.23
N LEU A 9 -42.74 -20.75 6.17
CA LEU A 9 -43.16 -21.15 4.82
C LEU A 9 -41.97 -21.63 4.02
N SER A 10 -41.82 -22.95 4.05
CA SER A 10 -41.10 -23.76 3.10
C SER A 10 -41.74 -23.65 1.71
N ARG A 11 -40.92 -23.46 0.69
CA ARG A 11 -41.27 -23.84 -0.69
C ARG A 11 -40.06 -24.43 -1.39
N THR A 12 -40.10 -25.75 -1.41
CA THR A 12 -39.46 -26.64 -2.37
C THR A 12 -39.98 -26.40 -3.78
N ALA A 13 -39.11 -26.36 -4.77
CA ALA A 13 -39.46 -26.75 -6.12
C ALA A 13 -38.19 -27.19 -6.88
N ALA A 14 -38.34 -28.33 -7.46
CA ALA A 14 -37.42 -29.25 -8.05
C ALA A 14 -36.94 -28.89 -9.49
N PRO A 15 -36.09 -29.74 -10.08
CA PRO A 15 -35.23 -29.43 -11.23
C PRO A 15 -35.93 -29.67 -12.56
N CYS A 16 -35.53 -28.95 -13.59
CA CYS A 16 -35.91 -29.22 -14.96
C CYS A 16 -34.71 -29.72 -15.77
N LEU A 17 -34.68 -31.06 -15.89
CA LEU A 17 -33.94 -31.79 -16.92
C LEU A 17 -34.71 -31.68 -18.26
N ARG A 18 -34.03 -31.33 -19.32
CA ARG A 18 -34.37 -31.72 -20.70
C ARG A 18 -33.08 -31.61 -21.53
N ALA A 19 -32.51 -32.70 -21.86
CA ALA A 19 -32.80 -33.72 -22.89
C ALA A 19 -32.03 -33.40 -24.19
N LEU A 20 -31.16 -34.30 -24.44
CA LEU A 20 -30.33 -34.53 -25.63
C LEU A 20 -31.20 -34.73 -26.89
N GLY A 21 -30.72 -34.23 -28.02
CA GLY A 21 -31.17 -34.66 -29.33
C GLY A 21 -30.01 -34.66 -30.32
N PRO A 22 -29.75 -35.74 -30.99
CA PRO A 22 -28.63 -35.90 -31.89
C PRO A 22 -29.02 -35.68 -33.36
N GLY A 23 -27.97 -35.31 -34.16
CA GLY A 23 -27.99 -35.75 -35.56
C GLY A 23 -28.22 -34.68 -36.60
N ALA A 24 -27.19 -34.44 -37.38
CA ALA A 24 -27.28 -34.53 -38.84
C ALA A 24 -25.88 -34.39 -39.46
N GLN A 25 -25.31 -35.50 -39.82
CA GLN A 25 -24.26 -35.61 -40.83
C GLN A 25 -24.86 -35.27 -42.17
N ALA A 26 -24.29 -34.33 -42.91
CA ALA A 26 -24.57 -34.14 -44.31
C ALA A 26 -23.32 -34.49 -45.11
N ALA A 27 -23.50 -35.50 -45.95
CA ALA A 27 -22.53 -36.09 -46.82
C ALA A 27 -22.16 -35.18 -47.99
N LEU A 28 -20.91 -35.29 -48.42
CA LEU A 28 -20.35 -34.73 -49.63
C LEU A 28 -20.74 -35.62 -50.82
N PRO A 29 -21.00 -35.09 -52.00
CA PRO A 29 -21.01 -35.89 -53.22
C PRO A 29 -19.64 -35.81 -53.92
N CYS A 30 -19.09 -36.99 -54.21
CA CYS A 30 -18.03 -37.23 -55.22
C CYS A 30 -18.57 -36.95 -56.63
N VAL A 31 -17.81 -36.19 -57.38
CA VAL A 31 -17.96 -36.20 -58.85
C VAL A 31 -16.59 -36.46 -59.51
N SER A 32 -16.54 -37.50 -60.27
CA SER A 32 -15.41 -38.00 -61.06
C SER A 32 -15.31 -37.32 -62.44
N PRO A 33 -14.28 -37.63 -63.26
CA PRO A 33 -13.55 -36.66 -64.08
C PRO A 33 -14.05 -36.64 -65.55
N GLY A 34 -13.93 -35.48 -66.13
CA GLY A 34 -14.23 -35.32 -67.57
C GLY A 34 -13.22 -34.43 -68.30
N SER A 35 -12.44 -35.07 -69.18
CA SER A 35 -11.86 -34.60 -70.45
C SER A 35 -11.32 -33.15 -70.54
N GLN A 36 -10.03 -33.12 -70.94
CA GLN A 36 -9.30 -31.96 -71.42
C GLN A 36 -9.85 -31.45 -72.75
N PRO A 37 -9.57 -30.18 -73.07
CA PRO A 37 -8.93 -29.88 -74.37
C PRO A 37 -7.69 -28.97 -74.19
N HIS A 38 -6.74 -29.25 -75.04
CA HIS A 38 -5.48 -28.55 -75.25
C HIS A 38 -5.68 -27.11 -75.75
N THR A 39 -4.95 -26.18 -75.16
CA THR A 39 -4.59 -24.92 -75.82
C THR A 39 -3.16 -24.54 -75.44
N PRO A 40 -2.45 -23.80 -76.27
CA PRO A 40 -0.99 -23.77 -76.28
C PRO A 40 -0.41 -22.62 -75.45
N GLY A 41 0.73 -22.93 -74.88
CA GLY A 41 1.83 -22.00 -74.73
C GLY A 41 1.58 -20.71 -73.84
N CYS A 42 1.74 -20.87 -72.56
CA CYS A 42 2.08 -19.70 -71.73
C CYS A 42 3.28 -20.06 -70.81
N SER A 43 4.38 -19.39 -71.10
CA SER A 43 5.62 -19.53 -70.32
C SER A 43 5.37 -19.32 -68.80
N PRO A 44 5.98 -20.13 -67.94
CA PRO A 44 5.82 -19.96 -66.55
C PRO A 44 6.52 -18.65 -66.09
N ALA A 45 5.70 -17.68 -65.76
CA ALA A 45 6.20 -16.51 -64.97
C ALA A 45 6.90 -17.00 -63.70
N ARG A 46 8.20 -16.68 -63.61
CA ARG A 46 8.95 -16.90 -62.35
C ARG A 46 8.16 -16.37 -61.17
N GLY A 47 7.46 -17.22 -60.46
CA GLY A 47 6.85 -16.92 -59.21
C GLY A 47 7.95 -16.48 -58.23
N ARG A 48 7.93 -15.22 -57.87
CA ARG A 48 8.68 -14.76 -56.71
C ARG A 48 8.10 -15.51 -55.49
N THR A 49 8.84 -16.50 -55.02
CA THR A 49 8.58 -17.08 -53.71
C THR A 49 8.78 -15.98 -52.68
N LEU A 50 7.66 -15.50 -52.11
CA LEU A 50 7.71 -14.70 -50.92
C LEU A 50 8.23 -15.61 -49.81
N HIS A 51 9.53 -15.49 -49.49
CA HIS A 51 10.07 -16.02 -48.26
C HIS A 51 9.40 -15.23 -47.11
N LEU A 52 8.37 -15.81 -46.54
CA LEU A 52 7.98 -15.42 -45.19
C LEU A 52 9.15 -15.81 -44.28
N THR A 53 10.09 -14.89 -44.11
CA THR A 53 10.97 -14.96 -42.94
C THR A 53 10.05 -14.78 -41.73
N THR A 54 9.73 -15.87 -41.05
CA THR A 54 9.25 -15.81 -39.67
C THR A 54 10.28 -14.98 -38.96
N ALA A 55 9.91 -13.73 -38.62
CA ALA A 55 10.73 -12.88 -37.77
C ALA A 55 10.91 -13.66 -36.45
N ALA A 56 12.04 -14.35 -36.35
CA ALA A 56 12.43 -14.94 -35.08
C ALA A 56 12.37 -13.80 -34.07
N PRO A 57 11.62 -13.96 -32.98
CA PRO A 57 11.54 -12.90 -31.96
C PRO A 57 12.97 -12.58 -31.56
N ALA A 58 13.42 -11.37 -31.89
CA ALA A 58 14.77 -10.93 -31.59
C ALA A 58 14.92 -10.85 -30.09
N GLY A 59 15.25 -11.96 -29.43
CA GLY A 59 15.45 -12.12 -28.00
C GLY A 59 16.66 -11.37 -27.44
N HIS A 60 17.19 -10.40 -28.17
CA HIS A 60 18.37 -9.62 -27.81
C HIS A 60 18.06 -8.18 -27.40
N ASN A 61 16.81 -7.87 -27.09
CA ASN A 61 16.47 -6.56 -26.52
C ASN A 61 17.15 -6.42 -25.15
N LYS A 62 17.86 -5.29 -24.95
CA LYS A 62 18.50 -4.94 -23.66
C LYS A 62 17.55 -5.10 -22.46
N TRP A 63 16.27 -4.78 -22.63
CA TRP A 63 15.24 -4.95 -21.62
C TRP A 63 15.03 -6.42 -21.21
N SER A 64 15.00 -7.37 -22.14
CA SER A 64 14.81 -8.79 -21.81
C SER A 64 15.94 -9.34 -20.92
N LYS A 65 17.16 -8.79 -21.04
CA LYS A 65 18.31 -9.19 -20.21
C LYS A 65 18.27 -8.63 -18.79
N VAL A 66 17.65 -7.45 -18.58
CA VAL A 66 17.65 -6.75 -17.29
C VAL A 66 16.30 -6.75 -16.59
N ARG A 67 15.26 -7.27 -17.25
CA ARG A 67 13.87 -7.29 -16.74
C ARG A 67 13.76 -7.89 -15.33
N HIS A 68 14.45 -9.00 -15.07
CA HIS A 68 14.40 -9.70 -13.78
C HIS A 68 15.10 -8.94 -12.65
N ILE A 69 16.02 -8.03 -12.96
CA ILE A 69 16.72 -7.20 -11.97
C ILE A 69 16.02 -5.84 -11.83
N LYS A 70 15.71 -5.22 -12.95
CA LYS A 70 15.17 -3.85 -12.97
C LYS A 70 13.67 -3.81 -12.66
N GLY A 71 12.92 -4.82 -13.11
CA GLY A 71 11.46 -4.89 -12.90
C GLY A 71 11.07 -4.81 -11.42
N PRO A 72 11.60 -5.65 -10.52
CA PRO A 72 11.31 -5.59 -9.10
C PRO A 72 11.65 -4.23 -8.46
N LYS A 73 12.83 -3.67 -8.79
CA LYS A 73 13.25 -2.35 -8.28
C LYS A 73 12.35 -1.21 -8.77
N ASP A 74 11.91 -1.24 -10.01
CA ASP A 74 11.00 -0.25 -10.56
C ASP A 74 9.60 -0.36 -9.89
N THR A 75 9.14 -1.58 -9.59
CA THR A 75 7.88 -1.82 -8.88
C THR A 75 7.94 -1.30 -7.44
N GLU A 76 9.01 -1.59 -6.72
CA GLU A 76 9.24 -1.10 -5.36
C GLU A 76 9.29 0.43 -5.30
N ARG A 77 10.04 1.05 -6.22
CA ARG A 77 10.09 2.51 -6.34
C ARG A 77 8.70 3.10 -6.63
N SER A 78 7.91 2.46 -7.48
CA SER A 78 6.54 2.88 -7.77
C SER A 78 5.66 2.82 -6.52
N ARG A 79 5.78 1.77 -5.70
CA ARG A 79 5.06 1.65 -4.43
C ARG A 79 5.41 2.77 -3.45
N ILE A 80 6.70 3.06 -3.29
CA ILE A 80 7.17 4.17 -2.43
C ILE A 80 6.56 5.49 -2.91
N PHE A 81 6.57 5.75 -4.22
CA PHE A 81 6.00 6.99 -4.75
C PHE A 81 4.48 7.07 -4.58
N SER A 82 3.77 5.95 -4.70
CA SER A 82 2.33 5.91 -4.43
C SER A 82 2.03 6.24 -2.97
N LYS A 83 2.75 5.65 -2.03
CA LYS A 83 2.61 5.95 -0.59
C LYS A 83 2.91 7.42 -0.26
N LEU A 84 4.01 7.94 -0.77
CA LEU A 84 4.34 9.36 -0.59
C LEU A 84 3.27 10.28 -1.17
N THR A 85 2.66 9.90 -2.30
CA THR A 85 1.54 10.64 -2.89
C THR A 85 0.32 10.64 -1.96
N LEU A 86 -0.01 9.52 -1.33
CA LEU A 86 -1.10 9.45 -0.33
C LEU A 86 -0.79 10.31 0.89
N SER A 87 0.43 10.23 1.41
CA SER A 87 0.86 11.04 2.56
C SER A 87 0.81 12.54 2.25
N ILE A 88 1.21 12.98 1.03
CA ILE A 88 1.05 14.38 0.60
C ILE A 88 -0.42 14.79 0.60
N ARG A 89 -1.30 13.96 0.02
CA ARG A 89 -2.74 14.25 -0.04
C ARG A 89 -3.36 14.34 1.35
N LEU A 90 -2.97 13.46 2.26
CA LEU A 90 -3.44 13.49 3.65
C LEU A 90 -2.98 14.78 4.33
N ALA A 91 -1.69 15.12 4.25
CA ALA A 91 -1.14 16.33 4.84
C ALA A 91 -1.77 17.62 4.29
N VAL A 92 -2.04 17.66 2.98
CA VAL A 92 -2.76 18.79 2.35
C VAL A 92 -4.19 18.90 2.89
N LYS A 93 -4.86 17.77 3.12
CA LYS A 93 -6.22 17.73 3.65
C LYS A 93 -6.31 18.21 5.11
N GLU A 94 -5.29 17.90 5.92
CA GLU A 94 -5.23 18.28 7.33
C GLU A 94 -4.80 19.73 7.55
N GLY A 95 -3.78 20.20 6.83
CA GLY A 95 -3.13 21.50 7.09
C GLY A 95 -3.04 22.45 5.89
N GLY A 96 -3.63 22.08 4.75
CA GLY A 96 -3.60 22.87 3.53
C GLY A 96 -2.35 22.68 2.66
N PRO A 97 -2.35 23.25 1.43
CA PRO A 97 -1.32 23.01 0.43
C PRO A 97 -0.03 23.81 0.62
N ASN A 98 0.01 24.73 1.57
CA ASN A 98 1.15 25.62 1.78
C ASN A 98 2.18 24.98 2.75
N PRO A 99 3.38 24.62 2.29
CA PRO A 99 4.39 23.99 3.14
C PRO A 99 4.93 24.90 4.25
N GLU A 100 4.84 26.22 4.10
CA GLU A 100 5.28 27.17 5.13
C GLU A 100 4.35 27.14 6.36
N LEU A 101 3.05 26.87 6.15
CA LEU A 101 2.05 26.80 7.20
C LEU A 101 1.85 25.36 7.73
N ASN A 102 2.15 24.38 6.88
CA ASN A 102 1.97 22.96 7.17
C ASN A 102 3.35 22.27 7.30
N SER A 103 3.82 22.14 8.54
CA SER A 103 5.13 21.55 8.83
C SER A 103 5.21 20.06 8.47
N ASN A 104 4.10 19.32 8.58
CA ASN A 104 4.02 17.92 8.17
C ASN A 104 4.20 17.79 6.64
N LEU A 105 3.51 18.64 5.87
CA LEU A 105 3.68 18.68 4.43
C LEU A 105 5.12 19.04 4.03
N ALA A 106 5.73 20.03 4.70
CA ALA A 106 7.11 20.43 4.42
C ALA A 106 8.08 19.25 4.59
N HIS A 107 7.92 18.49 5.68
CA HIS A 107 8.71 17.30 5.94
C HIS A 107 8.50 16.22 4.87
N ILE A 108 7.24 15.87 4.54
CA ILE A 108 6.94 14.88 3.50
C ILE A 108 7.54 15.28 2.16
N LEU A 109 7.51 16.58 1.80
CA LEU A 109 8.13 17.07 0.58
C LEU A 109 9.65 16.91 0.58
N GLU A 110 10.30 17.05 1.74
CA GLU A 110 11.73 16.80 1.90
C GLU A 110 12.05 15.32 1.68
N VAL A 111 11.29 14.41 2.30
CA VAL A 111 11.39 12.96 2.06
C VAL A 111 11.20 12.63 0.58
N CYS A 112 10.24 13.24 -0.10
CA CYS A 112 10.02 13.06 -1.53
C CYS A 112 11.25 13.47 -2.36
N ARG A 113 11.92 14.56 -1.99
CA ARG A 113 13.16 15.01 -2.66
C ARG A 113 14.30 14.02 -2.43
N ASN A 114 14.45 13.52 -1.21
CA ASN A 114 15.49 12.54 -0.84
C ASN A 114 15.29 11.20 -1.57
N LYS A 115 14.04 10.76 -1.75
CA LYS A 115 13.69 9.56 -2.55
C LYS A 115 13.67 9.82 -4.06
N HIS A 116 14.07 11.03 -4.52
CA HIS A 116 14.12 11.42 -5.94
C HIS A 116 12.79 11.30 -6.67
N MET A 117 11.69 11.68 -6.02
CA MET A 117 10.36 11.73 -6.64
C MET A 117 10.29 12.85 -7.69
N PRO A 118 9.70 12.61 -8.88
CA PRO A 118 9.55 13.64 -9.92
C PRO A 118 8.70 14.82 -9.44
N LYS A 119 9.14 16.05 -9.72
CA LYS A 119 8.42 17.28 -9.35
C LYS A 119 7.01 17.31 -9.89
N SER A 120 6.79 16.82 -11.12
CA SER A 120 5.46 16.75 -11.73
C SER A 120 4.47 15.90 -10.94
N THR A 121 4.94 14.80 -10.32
CA THR A 121 4.12 13.92 -9.47
C THR A 121 3.78 14.62 -8.16
N ILE A 122 4.74 15.31 -7.55
CA ILE A 122 4.54 16.11 -6.33
C ILE A 122 3.51 17.22 -6.58
N GLU A 123 3.66 17.99 -7.67
CA GLU A 123 2.72 19.06 -8.03
C GLU A 123 1.32 18.51 -8.33
N ALA A 124 1.23 17.35 -8.97
CA ALA A 124 -0.06 16.68 -9.18
C ALA A 124 -0.72 16.28 -7.87
N ALA A 125 0.05 15.76 -6.91
CA ALA A 125 -0.45 15.40 -5.58
C ALA A 125 -0.94 16.62 -4.79
N LEU A 126 -0.22 17.75 -4.85
CA LEU A 126 -0.62 19.01 -4.19
C LEU A 126 -1.89 19.63 -4.80
N LYS A 127 -2.10 19.49 -6.11
CA LYS A 127 -3.29 20.00 -6.81
C LYS A 127 -4.54 19.15 -6.61
N THR A 128 -4.43 18.02 -5.95
CA THR A 128 -5.50 17.03 -5.82
C THR A 128 -6.58 17.41 -4.78
N GLU A 129 -6.67 18.68 -4.37
CA GLU A 129 -7.76 19.19 -3.50
C GLU A 129 -9.19 18.86 -4.01
N LYS A 130 -9.31 18.47 -5.28
CA LYS A 130 -10.59 18.16 -5.94
C LYS A 130 -10.95 16.67 -5.89
N THR A 131 -10.10 15.78 -5.43
CA THR A 131 -10.44 14.36 -5.30
C THR A 131 -11.29 14.15 -4.05
N LYS A 132 -12.34 13.34 -4.22
CA LYS A 132 -13.23 12.94 -3.12
C LYS A 132 -12.59 11.82 -2.28
N ASP A 133 -11.28 11.92 -2.02
CA ASP A 133 -10.60 10.94 -1.20
C ASP A 133 -11.13 11.00 0.23
N ILE A 134 -11.56 9.88 0.76
CA ILE A 134 -12.10 9.74 2.11
C ILE A 134 -11.01 9.10 2.96
N TYR A 135 -10.70 9.72 4.10
CA TYR A 135 -9.85 9.11 5.11
C TYR A 135 -10.66 8.05 5.85
N LEU A 136 -10.13 6.86 5.92
CA LEU A 136 -10.74 5.68 6.52
C LEU A 136 -9.78 5.06 7.52
N LEU A 137 -10.30 4.71 8.67
CA LEU A 137 -9.57 4.00 9.71
C LEU A 137 -10.24 2.64 9.92
N TYR A 138 -9.52 1.58 9.64
CA TYR A 138 -10.02 0.22 9.81
C TYR A 138 -9.37 -0.44 11.02
N GLU A 139 -10.15 -1.22 11.70
CA GLU A 139 -9.76 -1.96 12.88
C GLU A 139 -9.73 -3.46 12.57
N GLY A 140 -8.68 -4.14 13.02
CA GLY A 140 -8.52 -5.56 12.79
C GLY A 140 -7.81 -6.26 13.92
N ARG A 141 -7.94 -7.58 13.93
CA ARG A 141 -7.12 -8.47 14.75
C ARG A 141 -6.27 -9.36 13.86
N GLY A 142 -5.00 -9.46 14.20
CA GLY A 142 -4.06 -10.35 13.57
C GLY A 142 -3.90 -11.68 14.32
N PRO A 143 -2.95 -12.49 13.86
CA PRO A 143 -2.57 -13.75 14.53
C PRO A 143 -2.17 -13.51 16.00
N GLY A 144 -2.38 -14.54 16.86
CA GLY A 144 -2.01 -14.47 18.26
C GLY A 144 -2.76 -13.43 19.10
N GLY A 145 -3.86 -12.84 18.56
CA GLY A 145 -4.66 -11.83 19.24
C GLY A 145 -4.08 -10.42 19.19
N SER A 146 -3.11 -10.16 18.29
CA SER A 146 -2.58 -8.83 18.03
C SER A 146 -3.68 -7.88 17.52
N SER A 147 -3.61 -6.62 17.90
CA SER A 147 -4.50 -5.57 17.44
C SER A 147 -3.84 -4.80 16.31
N LEU A 148 -4.60 -4.52 15.26
CA LEU A 148 -4.14 -3.79 14.09
C LEU A 148 -5.02 -2.58 13.84
N LEU A 149 -4.40 -1.45 13.52
CA LEU A 149 -5.07 -0.25 13.10
C LEU A 149 -4.53 0.15 11.73
N ILE A 150 -5.41 0.30 10.74
CA ILE A 150 -5.04 0.48 9.34
C ILE A 150 -5.58 1.82 8.87
N GLU A 151 -4.68 2.73 8.56
CA GLU A 151 -5.01 4.01 7.94
C GLU A 151 -5.06 3.88 6.44
N ALA A 152 -6.15 4.31 5.84
CA ALA A 152 -6.34 4.27 4.39
C ALA A 152 -6.93 5.58 3.87
N LEU A 153 -6.56 5.94 2.65
CA LEU A 153 -7.12 7.06 1.91
C LEU A 153 -7.61 6.54 0.56
N SER A 154 -8.91 6.50 0.37
CA SER A 154 -9.52 5.97 -0.85
C SER A 154 -10.70 6.82 -1.31
N ASN A 155 -10.96 6.83 -2.62
CA ASN A 155 -12.15 7.43 -3.23
C ASN A 155 -13.36 6.50 -3.18
N SER A 156 -13.19 5.21 -2.82
CA SER A 156 -14.28 4.23 -2.70
C SER A 156 -14.15 3.42 -1.42
N GLY A 157 -14.81 3.88 -0.34
CA GLY A 157 -14.82 3.19 0.95
C GLY A 157 -15.25 1.72 0.87
N PRO A 158 -16.34 1.35 0.18
CA PRO A 158 -16.78 -0.04 0.08
C PRO A 158 -15.76 -0.96 -0.60
N LYS A 159 -15.08 -0.49 -1.66
CA LYS A 159 -14.02 -1.25 -2.33
C LYS A 159 -12.84 -1.47 -1.39
N CYS A 160 -12.31 -0.40 -0.83
CA CYS A 160 -11.19 -0.46 0.11
C CYS A 160 -11.49 -1.40 1.30
N HIS A 161 -12.70 -1.32 1.87
CA HIS A 161 -13.14 -2.22 2.94
C HIS A 161 -13.13 -3.70 2.51
N SER A 162 -13.64 -4.01 1.31
CA SER A 162 -13.66 -5.37 0.78
C SER A 162 -12.24 -5.91 0.56
N ASP A 163 -11.36 -5.09 0.02
CA ASP A 163 -9.98 -5.46 -0.30
C ASP A 163 -9.17 -5.70 0.99
N ILE A 164 -9.28 -4.81 1.99
CA ILE A 164 -8.63 -4.95 3.29
C ILE A 164 -9.15 -6.19 4.02
N LYS A 165 -10.48 -6.42 4.03
CA LYS A 165 -11.09 -7.62 4.61
C LYS A 165 -10.59 -8.90 3.95
N HIS A 166 -10.43 -8.89 2.63
CA HIS A 166 -9.88 -10.04 1.90
C HIS A 166 -8.42 -10.31 2.29
N ILE A 167 -7.59 -9.27 2.38
CA ILE A 167 -6.18 -9.40 2.78
C ILE A 167 -6.08 -9.94 4.21
N LEU A 168 -6.84 -9.40 5.16
CA LEU A 168 -6.90 -9.87 6.54
C LEU A 168 -7.25 -11.37 6.61
N ASN A 169 -8.38 -11.75 6.02
CA ASN A 169 -8.84 -13.14 6.06
C ASN A 169 -7.87 -14.12 5.41
N LYS A 170 -7.20 -13.71 4.33
CA LYS A 170 -6.21 -14.54 3.64
C LYS A 170 -4.97 -14.83 4.48
N ASN A 171 -4.56 -13.89 5.33
CA ASN A 171 -3.34 -13.97 6.13
C ASN A 171 -3.62 -14.26 7.62
N GLY A 172 -4.76 -14.86 7.95
CA GLY A 172 -5.08 -15.29 9.32
C GLY A 172 -5.54 -14.20 10.27
N GLY A 173 -5.83 -13.00 9.76
CA GLY A 173 -6.45 -11.92 10.51
C GLY A 173 -7.94 -11.81 10.26
N MET A 174 -8.60 -10.93 10.98
CA MET A 174 -10.03 -10.62 10.79
C MET A 174 -10.30 -9.14 11.04
N MET A 175 -11.36 -8.61 10.41
CA MET A 175 -11.90 -7.31 10.79
C MET A 175 -12.55 -7.45 12.17
N ALA A 176 -12.20 -6.59 13.10
CA ALA A 176 -12.75 -6.59 14.45
C ALA A 176 -12.82 -5.16 14.97
N GLU A 177 -13.96 -4.80 15.52
CA GLU A 177 -14.15 -3.52 16.20
C GLU A 177 -13.49 -3.54 17.58
N GLY A 178 -13.04 -2.37 18.05
CA GLY A 178 -12.46 -2.20 19.39
C GLY A 178 -10.95 -2.22 19.45
N ALA A 179 -10.24 -2.45 18.34
CA ALA A 179 -8.78 -2.34 18.29
C ALA A 179 -8.29 -0.91 18.57
N ARG A 180 -9.08 0.11 18.21
CA ARG A 180 -8.75 1.53 18.41
C ARG A 180 -8.50 1.89 19.86
N HIS A 181 -9.19 1.25 20.82
CA HIS A 181 -9.00 1.52 22.25
C HIS A 181 -7.62 1.10 22.77
N SER A 182 -6.92 0.24 22.02
CA SER A 182 -5.56 -0.18 22.34
C SER A 182 -4.49 0.79 21.86
N PHE A 183 -4.87 1.86 21.16
CA PHE A 183 -3.95 2.83 20.59
C PHE A 183 -4.34 4.26 20.96
N ASP A 184 -3.33 5.06 21.30
CA ASP A 184 -3.47 6.50 21.50
C ASP A 184 -2.85 7.27 20.34
N LYS A 185 -3.55 8.29 19.84
CA LYS A 185 -3.02 9.18 18.81
C LYS A 185 -2.10 10.20 19.46
N LYS A 186 -0.80 10.08 19.23
CA LYS A 186 0.26 10.94 19.78
C LYS A 186 1.07 11.61 18.66
N GLY A 187 1.74 12.68 19.02
CA GLY A 187 2.75 13.28 18.16
C GLY A 187 4.10 12.61 18.39
N VAL A 188 4.75 12.18 17.32
CA VAL A 188 6.08 11.56 17.35
C VAL A 188 7.04 12.44 16.58
N ILE A 189 8.13 12.82 17.24
CA ILE A 189 9.24 13.58 16.64
C ILE A 189 10.47 12.69 16.71
N VAL A 190 11.02 12.34 15.56
CA VAL A 190 12.23 11.54 15.45
C VAL A 190 13.41 12.47 15.28
N ILE A 191 14.45 12.25 16.08
CA ILE A 191 15.68 13.03 16.07
C ILE A 191 16.84 12.05 15.95
N GLY A 192 17.80 12.35 15.06
CA GLY A 192 19.04 11.59 14.97
C GLY A 192 19.96 11.87 16.17
N VAL A 193 20.89 10.97 16.42
CA VAL A 193 21.89 11.08 17.51
C VAL A 193 22.78 12.31 17.37
N LYS A 194 22.86 12.92 16.19
CA LYS A 194 23.73 14.06 15.94
C LYS A 194 22.97 15.38 15.99
N ASP A 195 23.39 16.26 16.89
CA ASP A 195 22.93 17.64 16.98
C ASP A 195 23.46 18.50 15.79
N LYS A 196 22.91 19.71 15.62
CA LYS A 196 23.43 20.73 14.66
C LYS A 196 24.93 20.96 14.79
N GLU A 197 25.48 20.84 16.00
CA GLU A 197 26.91 20.94 16.28
C GLU A 197 27.68 19.62 16.07
N LYS A 198 27.05 18.56 15.54
CA LYS A 198 27.60 17.22 15.39
C LYS A 198 28.10 16.55 16.68
N LYS A 199 27.58 17.00 17.82
CA LYS A 199 27.79 16.32 19.09
C LYS A 199 26.82 15.17 19.22
N GLU A 200 27.26 14.07 19.78
CA GLU A 200 26.41 12.94 20.09
C GLU A 200 25.50 13.30 21.27
N VAL A 201 24.18 13.13 21.05
CA VAL A 201 23.17 13.30 22.09
C VAL A 201 23.06 11.98 22.84
N ASN A 202 23.31 12.01 24.14
CA ASN A 202 23.13 10.85 25.00
C ASN A 202 21.67 10.81 25.50
N LEU A 203 21.17 9.63 25.88
CA LEU A 203 19.80 9.44 26.37
C LEU A 203 19.46 10.39 27.54
N GLU A 204 20.40 10.58 28.49
CA GLU A 204 20.20 11.49 29.62
C GLU A 204 19.96 12.93 29.14
N ARG A 205 20.75 13.37 28.16
CA ARG A 205 20.58 14.70 27.57
C ARG A 205 19.30 14.81 26.75
N ALA A 206 18.90 13.75 26.05
CA ALA A 206 17.62 13.71 25.34
C ALA A 206 16.43 13.83 26.29
N LEU A 207 16.49 13.19 27.46
CA LEU A 207 15.47 13.29 28.49
C LEU A 207 15.38 14.71 29.08
N GLU A 208 16.51 15.35 29.36
CA GLU A 208 16.53 16.75 29.83
C GLU A 208 15.87 17.68 28.80
N LEU A 209 16.25 17.54 27.54
CA LEU A 209 15.71 18.33 26.43
C LEU A 209 14.20 18.04 26.20
N ALA A 210 13.76 16.81 26.45
CA ALA A 210 12.35 16.44 26.37
C ALA A 210 11.50 17.18 27.43
N ILE A 211 11.99 17.22 28.67
CA ILE A 211 11.31 17.94 29.77
C ILE A 211 11.24 19.43 29.42
N GLU A 212 12.33 20.02 28.94
CA GLU A 212 12.39 21.43 28.56
C GLU A 212 11.47 21.76 27.37
N ALA A 213 11.40 20.85 26.39
CA ALA A 213 10.52 20.99 25.24
C ALA A 213 9.04 20.76 25.58
N GLY A 214 8.76 19.99 26.63
CA GLY A 214 7.41 19.58 27.04
C GLY A 214 6.92 18.33 26.30
N ALA A 215 7.84 17.42 25.99
CA ALA A 215 7.50 16.07 25.54
C ALA A 215 7.10 15.19 26.74
N GLU A 216 6.28 14.17 26.49
CA GLU A 216 5.79 13.25 27.51
C GLU A 216 6.78 12.12 27.78
N ASP A 217 7.40 11.61 26.72
CA ASP A 217 8.31 10.48 26.81
C ASP A 217 9.38 10.53 25.70
N VAL A 218 10.49 9.82 25.91
CA VAL A 218 11.56 9.65 24.93
C VAL A 218 11.98 8.20 24.87
N ASN A 219 11.88 7.63 23.69
CA ASN A 219 12.29 6.25 23.42
C ASN A 219 13.50 6.24 22.48
N GLU A 220 14.53 5.49 22.86
CA GLU A 220 15.65 5.19 21.98
C GLU A 220 15.28 3.99 21.12
N THR A 221 15.44 4.14 19.81
CA THR A 221 15.18 3.09 18.81
C THR A 221 16.26 3.12 17.74
N GLU A 222 16.44 2.00 17.07
CA GLU A 222 17.36 1.88 15.93
C GLU A 222 16.59 2.12 14.63
N ASP A 223 17.19 2.82 13.69
CA ASP A 223 16.64 3.01 12.34
C ASP A 223 17.01 1.84 11.42
N GLU A 224 16.44 1.78 10.22
CA GLU A 224 16.77 0.80 9.17
C GLU A 224 18.27 0.77 8.80
N GLU A 225 19.01 1.84 9.09
CA GLU A 225 20.46 1.97 8.86
C GLU A 225 21.32 1.62 10.09
N GLU A 226 20.75 0.95 11.12
CA GLU A 226 21.40 0.62 12.40
C GLU A 226 21.93 1.87 13.14
N GLN A 227 21.31 3.02 12.93
CA GLN A 227 21.66 4.24 13.66
C GLN A 227 20.67 4.43 14.81
N ASN A 228 21.21 4.74 15.99
CA ASN A 228 20.36 5.09 17.13
C ASN A 228 19.61 6.39 16.81
N ILE A 229 18.32 6.38 17.07
CA ILE A 229 17.44 7.54 16.94
C ILE A 229 16.60 7.71 18.21
N PHE A 230 16.27 8.95 18.52
CA PHE A 230 15.42 9.29 19.65
C PHE A 230 14.03 9.65 19.13
N LYS A 231 13.01 8.94 19.63
CA LYS A 231 11.60 9.24 19.40
C LYS A 231 11.02 10.00 20.58
N PHE A 232 10.75 11.28 20.39
CA PHE A 232 10.07 12.12 21.37
C PHE A 232 8.57 12.00 21.15
N ILE A 233 7.89 11.58 22.19
CA ILE A 233 6.44 11.42 22.23
C ILE A 233 5.82 12.61 22.91
N CYS A 234 4.82 13.22 22.30
CA CYS A 234 4.08 14.34 22.84
C CYS A 234 2.60 14.24 22.49
N ASP A 235 1.79 15.08 23.09
CA ASP A 235 0.39 15.19 22.70
C ASP A 235 0.25 15.68 21.26
N ALA A 236 -0.70 15.10 20.51
CA ALA A 236 -0.92 15.42 19.10
C ALA A 236 -1.18 16.92 18.85
N SER A 237 -1.80 17.61 19.82
CA SER A 237 -2.07 19.05 19.74
C SER A 237 -0.83 19.92 19.97
N SER A 238 0.12 19.44 20.77
CA SER A 238 1.34 20.17 21.15
C SER A 238 2.53 19.93 20.19
N LEU A 239 2.40 18.99 19.25
CA LEU A 239 3.45 18.54 18.32
C LEU A 239 4.25 19.69 17.70
N HIS A 240 3.56 20.71 17.18
CA HIS A 240 4.20 21.85 16.53
C HIS A 240 5.01 22.73 17.51
N GLN A 241 4.52 22.88 18.74
CA GLN A 241 5.20 23.69 19.77
C GLN A 241 6.46 22.97 20.26
N VAL A 242 6.35 21.66 20.52
CA VAL A 242 7.46 20.82 20.94
C VAL A 242 8.54 20.79 19.87
N ARG A 243 8.16 20.62 18.61
CA ARG A 243 9.10 20.68 17.48
C ARG A 243 9.87 21.99 17.44
N LYS A 244 9.19 23.13 17.54
CA LYS A 244 9.84 24.45 17.54
C LYS A 244 10.83 24.63 18.69
N LYS A 245 10.47 24.15 19.87
CA LYS A 245 11.36 24.21 21.03
C LYS A 245 12.59 23.33 20.83
N LEU A 246 12.42 22.08 20.36
CA LEU A 246 13.54 21.18 20.07
C LEU A 246 14.47 21.77 19.00
N ASP A 247 13.92 22.41 17.97
CA ASP A 247 14.71 23.09 16.93
C ASP A 247 15.49 24.31 17.49
N SER A 248 14.89 25.06 18.46
CA SER A 248 15.56 26.17 19.17
C SER A 248 16.65 25.69 20.12
N LEU A 249 16.52 24.48 20.68
CA LEU A 249 17.52 23.83 21.54
C LEU A 249 18.70 23.21 20.76
N GLY A 250 18.65 23.31 19.40
CA GLY A 250 19.74 22.87 18.54
C GLY A 250 19.58 21.48 17.95
N LEU A 251 18.49 20.77 18.28
CA LEU A 251 18.19 19.47 17.72
C LEU A 251 17.59 19.60 16.30
N CYS A 252 17.93 18.66 15.42
CA CYS A 252 17.37 18.60 14.07
C CYS A 252 16.33 17.48 13.98
N PRO A 253 15.02 17.79 13.97
CA PRO A 253 14.02 16.77 13.74
C PRO A 253 14.17 16.15 12.34
N VAL A 254 14.34 14.84 12.28
CA VAL A 254 14.38 14.05 11.04
C VAL A 254 12.97 13.81 10.54
N SER A 255 12.04 13.54 11.45
CA SER A 255 10.64 13.26 11.13
C SER A 255 9.73 13.86 12.20
N CYS A 256 8.53 14.24 11.80
CA CYS A 256 7.52 14.80 12.69
C CYS A 256 6.15 14.40 12.16
N ALA A 257 5.49 13.45 12.80
CA ALA A 257 4.21 12.90 12.38
C ALA A 257 3.28 12.65 13.58
N GLN A 258 1.99 12.52 13.28
CA GLN A 258 1.04 11.99 14.25
C GLN A 258 0.93 10.49 14.00
N GLU A 259 1.19 9.69 15.02
CA GLU A 259 1.16 8.23 14.95
C GLU A 259 0.26 7.65 16.04
N PHE A 260 -0.21 6.44 15.80
CA PHE A 260 -0.94 5.67 16.80
C PHE A 260 0.03 4.79 17.58
N ILE A 261 0.15 5.05 18.87
CA ILE A 261 1.05 4.31 19.77
C ILE A 261 0.21 3.32 20.57
N PRO A 262 0.60 2.03 20.60
CA PRO A 262 -0.12 1.02 21.36
C PRO A 262 0.09 1.22 22.87
N ASN A 263 -1.02 1.17 23.65
CA ASN A 263 -1.01 1.24 25.10
C ASN A 263 -0.59 -0.09 25.74
N THR A 264 -0.92 -1.19 25.07
CA THR A 264 -0.61 -2.55 25.50
C THR A 264 0.10 -3.28 24.40
N LYS A 265 1.31 -3.77 24.67
CA LYS A 265 2.07 -4.60 23.77
C LYS A 265 1.79 -6.08 24.01
N VAL A 266 1.75 -6.88 22.97
CA VAL A 266 1.49 -8.31 22.98
C VAL A 266 2.72 -9.03 22.43
N ARG A 267 3.22 -10.01 23.20
CA ARG A 267 4.29 -10.90 22.71
C ARG A 267 3.66 -12.08 21.99
N LEU A 268 4.10 -12.28 20.75
CA LEU A 268 3.65 -13.39 19.92
C LEU A 268 4.65 -14.53 19.97
N ALA A 269 4.15 -15.75 19.70
CA ALA A 269 5.01 -16.90 19.42
C ALA A 269 5.62 -16.77 18.02
N ASP A 270 6.80 -17.37 17.79
CA ASP A 270 7.53 -17.26 16.51
C ASP A 270 6.65 -17.52 15.25
N PRO A 271 5.80 -18.57 15.20
CA PRO A 271 4.97 -18.82 14.03
C PRO A 271 3.88 -17.73 13.80
N ASP A 272 3.33 -17.19 14.90
CA ASP A 272 2.34 -16.11 14.83
C ASP A 272 3.01 -14.78 14.43
N LEU A 273 4.26 -14.58 14.85
CA LEU A 273 5.06 -13.39 14.48
C LEU A 273 5.34 -13.38 12.96
N GLU A 274 5.74 -14.51 12.38
CA GLU A 274 5.94 -14.62 10.93
C GLU A 274 4.64 -14.33 10.15
N GLN A 275 3.52 -14.90 10.62
CA GLN A 275 2.23 -14.64 10.00
C GLN A 275 1.81 -13.18 10.11
N ALA A 276 2.04 -12.57 11.27
CA ALA A 276 1.75 -11.15 11.51
C ALA A 276 2.61 -10.25 10.60
N ALA A 277 3.90 -10.55 10.47
CA ALA A 277 4.79 -9.82 9.56
C ALA A 277 4.33 -9.90 8.10
N HIS A 278 3.94 -11.10 7.63
CA HIS A 278 3.37 -11.27 6.30
C HIS A 278 2.05 -10.51 6.12
N LEU A 279 1.20 -10.49 7.13
CA LEU A 279 -0.06 -9.76 7.11
C LEU A 279 0.18 -8.24 7.01
N ILE A 280 1.05 -7.69 7.87
CA ILE A 280 1.41 -6.26 7.88
C ILE A 280 2.02 -5.86 6.54
N GLN A 281 2.92 -6.69 5.99
CA GLN A 281 3.52 -6.46 4.69
C GLN A 281 2.48 -6.49 3.56
N ALA A 282 1.52 -7.44 3.59
CA ALA A 282 0.46 -7.53 2.60
C ALA A 282 -0.48 -6.33 2.64
N LEU A 283 -0.86 -5.86 3.84
CA LEU A 283 -1.65 -4.64 4.05
C LEU A 283 -0.88 -3.41 3.60
N GLY A 284 0.38 -3.29 3.99
CA GLY A 284 1.25 -2.20 3.60
C GLY A 284 1.54 -2.13 2.10
N ASN A 285 1.38 -3.19 1.35
CA ASN A 285 1.51 -3.21 -0.11
C ASN A 285 0.25 -2.75 -0.84
N HIS A 286 -0.87 -2.56 -0.16
CA HIS A 286 -2.12 -2.10 -0.76
C HIS A 286 -2.01 -0.63 -1.18
N GLU A 287 -2.61 -0.29 -2.34
CA GLU A 287 -2.50 1.05 -2.95
C GLU A 287 -3.13 2.16 -2.11
N ASP A 288 -4.23 1.86 -1.42
CA ASP A 288 -5.00 2.82 -0.63
C ASP A 288 -4.53 2.92 0.83
N VAL A 289 -3.69 2.01 1.32
CA VAL A 289 -3.20 1.99 2.70
C VAL A 289 -2.00 2.93 2.86
N ILE A 290 -2.11 3.86 3.80
CA ILE A 290 -1.06 4.79 4.15
C ILE A 290 -0.10 4.12 5.12
N GLN A 291 -0.63 3.67 6.27
CA GLN A 291 0.14 3.07 7.35
C GLN A 291 -0.66 2.01 8.11
N VAL A 292 0.04 1.05 8.63
CA VAL A 292 -0.49 0.00 9.50
C VAL A 292 0.21 0.11 10.85
N TYR A 293 -0.57 0.19 11.92
CA TYR A 293 -0.07 0.19 13.28
C TYR A 293 -0.43 -1.14 13.93
N ASP A 294 0.46 -1.66 14.71
CA ASP A 294 0.29 -2.90 15.45
C ASP A 294 0.71 -2.73 16.92
N ASN A 295 0.34 -3.69 17.76
CA ASN A 295 0.70 -3.72 19.17
C ASN A 295 1.66 -4.88 19.50
N ILE A 296 2.41 -5.37 18.53
CA ILE A 296 3.36 -6.47 18.68
C ILE A 296 4.67 -5.95 19.30
N GLU A 297 5.26 -6.76 20.23
CA GLU A 297 6.53 -6.47 20.88
C GLU A 297 7.64 -7.34 20.29
#